data_f450e539475fe893c4fa636bd696eb2b
#
_entry.id   f450e539475fe893c4fa636bd696eb2b
#
_cell.length_a   1.000
_cell.length_b   1.000
_cell.length_c   1.000
_cell.angle_alpha   90.00
_cell.angle_beta   90.00
_cell.angle_gamma   90.00
#
_symmetry.space_group_name_H-M   'P 1'
#
loop_
_entity.id
_entity.type
_entity.pdbx_description
1 polymer ?
#
loop_
_entity_poly.entity_id
_entity_poly.type
_entity_poly.pdbx_seq_one_letter_code
_entity_poly.pdbx_strand_id
1 'polypeptide(L)'
;RTPHLAIVIIAGNHDSAGRLEAPAPLLQPFNITVVGAASSTAHGALATDRLVVPLRDREGEIAAWCLAVPFLRPGDVPQIDTSGDPYLEGVRQLYQRALDAALQRRSSGQAIIALGHCHMNGGQASIDSERRIVIGGAEALPTDIFAPEIAYAALGHLHRAQRVGGQDRLRYAGSPLPMSFAEIHYRHQVVRVDLAGDALQTITALPIPRPVELLRIPEQPAPLDEVLDRLQALDLPERPRDEQPYLQLRISLTSPQPGLRTQVETVLDPKPVRLARIETCYPGAAGGASEGRFQTLDDLGRLQPEDIFRQLYQRRCHAA
;
A
#
# COMPACT_ATOMS: atom_id res chain seq x y z
N ARG A 1 21.61 -15.84 11.22
CA ARG A 1 21.32 -14.81 12.23
C ARG A 1 22.40 -13.73 12.14
N THR A 2 22.03 -12.47 11.92
CA THR A 2 22.94 -11.32 11.90
C THR A 2 22.79 -10.60 13.24
N PRO A 3 23.68 -10.80 14.21
CA PRO A 3 23.48 -10.40 15.61
C PRO A 3 23.37 -8.88 15.82
N HIS A 4 23.76 -8.08 14.84
CA HIS A 4 23.73 -6.60 14.91
C HIS A 4 22.62 -5.98 14.05
N LEU A 5 21.73 -6.79 13.48
CA LEU A 5 20.61 -6.28 12.69
C LEU A 5 19.49 -5.81 13.60
N ALA A 6 19.13 -4.54 13.56
CA ALA A 6 17.90 -4.02 14.14
C ALA A 6 16.78 -4.08 13.08
N ILE A 7 15.59 -4.52 13.49
CA ILE A 7 14.40 -4.53 12.64
C ILE A 7 13.34 -3.67 13.32
N VAL A 8 12.78 -2.72 12.58
CA VAL A 8 11.65 -1.91 13.04
C VAL A 8 10.45 -2.16 12.12
N ILE A 9 9.35 -2.59 12.70
CA ILE A 9 8.10 -2.92 11.99
C ILE A 9 7.01 -1.98 12.46
N ILE A 10 6.31 -1.33 11.53
CA ILE A 10 5.14 -0.52 11.81
C ILE A 10 3.90 -1.14 11.18
N ALA A 11 2.74 -0.95 11.81
CA ALA A 11 1.47 -1.41 11.25
C ALA A 11 1.03 -0.56 10.05
N GLY A 12 0.46 -1.22 9.04
CA GLY A 12 -0.28 -0.60 7.97
C GLY A 12 -1.79 -0.52 8.26
N ASN A 13 -2.55 0.04 7.30
CA ASN A 13 -3.99 0.23 7.42
C ASN A 13 -4.81 -1.08 7.41
N HIS A 14 -4.24 -2.17 6.89
CA HIS A 14 -4.84 -3.51 6.90
C HIS A 14 -4.51 -4.31 8.14
N ASP A 15 -3.56 -3.87 8.97
CA ASP A 15 -3.13 -4.58 10.15
C ASP A 15 -4.05 -4.35 11.34
N SER A 16 -4.15 -5.37 12.19
CA SER A 16 -4.63 -5.23 13.55
C SER A 16 -3.46 -4.89 14.46
N ALA A 17 -3.41 -3.66 14.97
CA ALA A 17 -2.33 -3.18 15.82
C ALA A 17 -2.02 -4.15 16.98
N GLY A 18 -3.05 -4.59 17.72
CA GLY A 18 -2.88 -5.50 18.85
C GLY A 18 -2.37 -6.89 18.44
N ARG A 19 -2.78 -7.42 17.27
CA ARG A 19 -2.25 -8.70 16.79
C ARG A 19 -0.80 -8.60 16.36
N LEU A 20 -0.44 -7.48 15.72
CA LEU A 20 0.92 -7.24 15.26
C LEU A 20 1.88 -7.06 16.46
N GLU A 21 1.44 -6.38 17.53
CA GLU A 21 2.22 -6.16 18.73
C GLU A 21 2.25 -7.38 19.70
N ALA A 22 1.30 -8.29 19.61
CA ALA A 22 1.21 -9.42 20.53
C ALA A 22 2.53 -10.22 20.70
N PRO A 23 3.30 -10.52 19.64
CA PRO A 23 4.58 -11.21 19.74
C PRO A 23 5.75 -10.30 20.16
N ALA A 24 5.58 -8.99 20.33
CA ALA A 24 6.67 -8.04 20.58
C ALA A 24 7.60 -8.44 21.75
N PRO A 25 7.10 -8.94 22.91
CA PRO A 25 7.99 -9.38 23.99
C PRO A 25 8.92 -10.53 23.60
N LEU A 26 8.47 -11.40 22.68
CA LEU A 26 9.25 -12.52 22.17
C LEU A 26 10.25 -12.08 21.08
N LEU A 27 9.98 -10.97 20.41
CA LEU A 27 10.80 -10.42 19.33
C LEU A 27 11.91 -9.49 19.84
N GLN A 28 11.70 -8.83 20.99
CA GLN A 28 12.64 -7.89 21.57
C GLN A 28 14.05 -8.47 21.78
N PRO A 29 14.25 -9.71 22.28
CA PRO A 29 15.57 -10.32 22.42
C PRO A 29 16.32 -10.51 21.08
N PHE A 30 15.62 -10.41 19.96
CA PHE A 30 16.16 -10.50 18.62
C PHE A 30 16.44 -9.12 17.98
N ASN A 31 16.32 -8.05 18.77
CA ASN A 31 16.45 -6.66 18.31
C ASN A 31 15.37 -6.29 17.26
N ILE A 32 14.16 -6.80 17.44
CA ILE A 32 13.00 -6.50 16.58
C ILE A 32 12.02 -5.67 17.39
N THR A 33 11.78 -4.44 16.93
CA THR A 33 10.80 -3.51 17.51
C THR A 33 9.55 -3.50 16.65
N VAL A 34 8.38 -3.65 17.29
CA VAL A 34 7.08 -3.62 16.60
C VAL A 34 6.24 -2.48 17.17
N VAL A 35 5.72 -1.62 16.28
CA VAL A 35 4.85 -0.50 16.64
C VAL A 35 3.55 -0.61 15.84
N GLY A 36 2.50 -1.07 16.52
CA GLY A 36 1.18 -1.29 15.91
C GLY A 36 0.27 -0.06 15.97
N ALA A 37 0.40 0.75 17.01
CA ALA A 37 -0.40 1.96 17.19
C ALA A 37 0.40 3.08 17.85
N ALA A 38 0.02 4.33 17.57
CA ALA A 38 0.44 5.49 18.34
C ALA A 38 -0.38 5.53 19.63
N SER A 39 0.21 5.03 20.73
CA SER A 39 -0.47 4.93 22.01
C SER A 39 -0.39 6.22 22.79
N SER A 40 -1.47 6.56 23.50
CA SER A 40 -1.45 7.58 24.54
C SER A 40 -1.05 6.98 25.89
N THR A 41 -0.39 7.77 26.72
CA THR A 41 -0.15 7.43 28.14
C THR A 41 -1.47 7.40 28.90
N ALA A 42 -1.45 6.87 30.14
CA ALA A 42 -2.62 6.89 31.04
C ALA A 42 -3.17 8.31 31.32
N HIS A 43 -2.38 9.35 31.05
CA HIS A 43 -2.77 10.77 31.20
C HIS A 43 -3.12 11.42 29.86
N GLY A 44 -3.34 10.66 28.78
CA GLY A 44 -3.72 11.19 27.47
C GLY A 44 -2.59 11.83 26.65
N ALA A 45 -1.36 11.85 27.16
CA ALA A 45 -0.20 12.31 26.39
C ALA A 45 0.29 11.22 25.43
N LEU A 46 0.80 11.61 24.27
CA LEU A 46 1.40 10.68 23.31
C LEU A 46 2.60 9.96 23.95
N ALA A 47 2.63 8.64 23.86
CA ALA A 47 3.75 7.81 24.34
C ALA A 47 4.92 7.85 23.31
N THR A 48 5.59 9.00 23.19
CA THR A 48 6.68 9.24 22.23
C THR A 48 7.83 8.26 22.38
N ASP A 49 8.06 7.74 23.59
CA ASP A 49 9.13 6.76 23.86
C ASP A 49 9.00 5.48 23.02
N ARG A 50 7.76 5.07 22.71
CA ARG A 50 7.50 3.91 21.85
C ARG A 50 7.73 4.20 20.36
N LEU A 51 7.63 5.45 19.98
CA LEU A 51 7.77 5.88 18.57
C LEU A 51 9.21 6.23 18.20
N VAL A 52 10.12 6.40 19.19
CA VAL A 52 11.50 6.83 18.96
C VAL A 52 12.44 5.68 19.28
N VAL A 53 12.86 4.96 18.25
CA VAL A 53 13.63 3.72 18.35
C VAL A 53 15.11 3.98 18.04
N PRO A 54 16.03 3.64 18.97
CA PRO A 54 17.48 3.74 18.67
C PRO A 54 17.91 2.63 17.72
N LEU A 55 18.64 2.99 16.66
CA LEU A 55 19.28 2.06 15.76
C LEU A 55 20.77 1.98 16.07
N ARG A 56 21.23 0.79 16.43
CA ARG A 56 22.60 0.56 16.86
C ARG A 56 23.44 0.00 15.71
N ASP A 57 24.70 0.40 15.69
CA ASP A 57 25.70 -0.13 14.78
C ASP A 57 26.24 -1.51 15.28
N ARG A 58 27.32 -1.98 14.63
CA ARG A 58 27.93 -3.28 14.96
C ARG A 58 28.66 -3.28 16.30
N GLU A 59 29.08 -2.12 16.74
CA GLU A 59 29.76 -1.85 18.00
C GLU A 59 28.78 -1.71 19.16
N GLY A 60 27.47 -1.59 18.86
CA GLY A 60 26.39 -1.44 19.84
C GLY A 60 26.06 0.01 20.17
N GLU A 61 26.77 0.98 19.55
CA GLU A 61 26.53 2.39 19.71
C GLU A 61 25.33 2.85 18.90
N ILE A 62 24.63 3.88 19.36
CA ILE A 62 23.49 4.43 18.62
C ILE A 62 24.01 5.22 17.43
N ALA A 63 23.77 4.70 16.22
CA ALA A 63 24.15 5.34 14.96
C ALA A 63 23.05 6.24 14.39
N ALA A 64 21.78 5.92 14.65
CA ALA A 64 20.64 6.70 14.17
C ALA A 64 19.41 6.52 15.07
N TRP A 65 18.44 7.41 14.92
CA TRP A 65 17.14 7.33 15.57
C TRP A 65 16.05 7.12 14.51
N CYS A 66 15.12 6.22 14.79
CA CYS A 66 13.99 5.92 13.93
C CYS A 66 12.69 6.41 14.55
N LEU A 67 11.97 7.28 13.86
CA LEU A 67 10.60 7.65 14.19
C LEU A 67 9.68 6.58 13.61
N ALA A 68 9.28 5.62 14.42
CA ALA A 68 8.47 4.46 13.98
C ALA A 68 6.98 4.78 14.08
N VAL A 69 6.46 5.56 13.12
CA VAL A 69 5.05 5.98 13.13
C VAL A 69 4.21 5.01 12.28
N PRO A 70 3.27 4.27 12.90
CA PRO A 70 2.39 3.35 12.19
C PRO A 70 1.30 4.09 11.42
N PHE A 71 0.42 3.34 10.73
CA PHE A 71 -0.82 3.90 10.18
C PHE A 71 -1.63 4.56 11.29
N LEU A 72 -2.04 5.82 11.06
CA LEU A 72 -2.75 6.64 12.01
C LEU A 72 -4.24 6.70 11.68
N ARG A 73 -5.08 6.35 12.63
CA ARG A 73 -6.52 6.57 12.59
C ARG A 73 -6.87 7.90 13.27
N PRO A 74 -8.06 8.47 13.09
CA PRO A 74 -8.45 9.72 13.76
C PRO A 74 -8.30 9.69 15.29
N GLY A 75 -8.49 8.51 15.91
CA GLY A 75 -8.29 8.34 17.35
C GLY A 75 -6.84 8.17 17.81
N ASP A 76 -5.90 8.00 16.88
CA ASP A 76 -4.48 7.78 17.16
C ASP A 76 -3.68 9.10 17.20
N VAL A 77 -4.29 10.20 16.73
CA VAL A 77 -3.66 11.52 16.65
C VAL A 77 -4.18 12.45 17.75
N PRO A 78 -3.37 13.42 18.19
CA PRO A 78 -3.83 14.47 19.10
C PRO A 78 -5.03 15.20 18.52
N GLN A 79 -6.04 15.44 19.35
CA GLN A 79 -7.19 16.27 18.97
C GLN A 79 -6.78 17.75 19.06
N ILE A 80 -6.87 18.46 17.94
CA ILE A 80 -6.43 19.85 17.82
C ILE A 80 -7.65 20.71 17.46
N ASP A 81 -7.87 21.74 18.24
CA ASP A 81 -8.84 22.77 17.88
C ASP A 81 -8.20 23.72 16.84
N THR A 82 -8.64 23.64 15.62
CA THR A 82 -8.06 24.37 14.49
C THR A 82 -9.14 24.71 13.46
N SER A 83 -8.93 25.80 12.73
CA SER A 83 -9.78 26.16 11.58
C SER A 83 -9.49 25.33 10.33
N GLY A 84 -8.41 24.55 10.34
CA GLY A 84 -8.02 23.63 9.28
C GLY A 84 -8.56 22.23 9.48
N ASP A 85 -7.88 21.23 8.90
CA ASP A 85 -8.18 19.82 9.11
C ASP A 85 -7.55 19.34 10.43
N PRO A 86 -8.37 19.00 11.46
CA PRO A 86 -7.86 18.57 12.78
C PRO A 86 -7.02 17.30 12.72
N TYR A 87 -7.34 16.37 11.78
CA TYR A 87 -6.57 15.14 11.61
C TYR A 87 -5.19 15.44 11.05
N LEU A 88 -5.10 16.24 10.00
CA LEU A 88 -3.82 16.64 9.42
C LEU A 88 -2.93 17.36 10.44
N GLU A 89 -3.51 18.27 11.21
CA GLU A 89 -2.77 18.97 12.25
C GLU A 89 -2.33 18.04 13.37
N GLY A 90 -3.19 17.07 13.73
CA GLY A 90 -2.85 16.02 14.69
C GLY A 90 -1.67 15.15 14.21
N VAL A 91 -1.63 14.80 12.92
CA VAL A 91 -0.51 14.06 12.31
C VAL A 91 0.78 14.88 12.35
N ARG A 92 0.73 16.19 11.99
CA ARG A 92 1.88 17.10 12.10
C ARG A 92 2.43 17.15 13.51
N GLN A 93 1.54 17.34 14.47
CA GLN A 93 1.94 17.44 15.87
C GLN A 93 2.53 16.13 16.39
N LEU A 94 2.01 14.97 15.95
CA LEU A 94 2.55 13.66 16.33
C LEU A 94 3.98 13.47 15.81
N TYR A 95 4.22 13.74 14.51
CA TYR A 95 5.57 13.66 13.96
C TYR A 95 6.52 14.68 14.60
N GLN A 96 6.04 15.91 14.87
CA GLN A 96 6.86 16.93 15.54
C GLN A 96 7.26 16.50 16.95
N ARG A 97 6.33 15.98 17.76
CA ARG A 97 6.64 15.48 19.12
C ARG A 97 7.62 14.31 19.08
N ALA A 98 7.48 13.38 18.14
CA ALA A 98 8.41 12.29 17.98
C ALA A 98 9.81 12.79 17.56
N LEU A 99 9.86 13.78 16.66
CA LEU A 99 11.09 14.43 16.23
C LEU A 99 11.77 15.15 17.39
N ASP A 100 11.04 15.95 18.15
CA ASP A 100 11.57 16.68 19.31
C ASP A 100 12.18 15.71 20.34
N ALA A 101 11.51 14.59 20.60
CA ALA A 101 12.03 13.56 21.50
C ALA A 101 13.30 12.89 20.95
N ALA A 102 13.40 12.70 19.64
CA ALA A 102 14.61 12.18 19.00
C ALA A 102 15.75 13.20 19.05
N LEU A 103 15.47 14.48 18.77
CA LEU A 103 16.44 15.58 18.83
C LEU A 103 17.03 15.76 20.23
N GLN A 104 16.22 15.62 21.28
CA GLN A 104 16.69 15.68 22.67
C GLN A 104 17.63 14.55 23.05
N ARG A 105 17.53 13.40 22.38
CA ARG A 105 18.30 12.17 22.69
C ARG A 105 19.54 12.01 21.80
N ARG A 106 19.50 12.57 20.59
CA ARG A 106 20.57 12.37 19.62
C ARG A 106 21.85 13.10 19.99
N SER A 107 22.96 12.46 19.71
CA SER A 107 24.28 13.07 19.69
C SER A 107 24.63 13.56 18.28
N SER A 108 25.67 14.41 18.19
CA SER A 108 26.20 14.85 16.88
C SER A 108 26.59 13.65 16.01
N GLY A 109 26.27 13.71 14.73
CA GLY A 109 26.57 12.64 13.78
C GLY A 109 25.58 11.47 13.78
N GLN A 110 24.48 11.53 14.55
CA GLN A 110 23.41 10.54 14.51
C GLN A 110 22.27 11.02 13.61
N ALA A 111 21.93 10.24 12.59
CA ALA A 111 20.81 10.55 11.69
C ALA A 111 19.47 10.32 12.37
N ILE A 112 18.43 11.06 11.91
CA ILE A 112 17.03 10.75 12.20
C ILE A 112 16.40 10.27 10.91
N ILE A 113 15.78 9.08 10.96
CA ILE A 113 14.94 8.54 9.89
C ILE A 113 13.50 8.41 10.37
N ALA A 114 12.54 8.45 9.45
CA ALA A 114 11.14 8.24 9.78
C ALA A 114 10.58 7.04 9.02
N LEU A 115 9.70 6.30 9.65
CA LEU A 115 8.76 5.39 9.00
C LEU A 115 7.39 6.02 8.98
N GLY A 116 6.61 5.74 7.95
CA GLY A 116 5.21 6.15 7.87
C GLY A 116 4.41 5.21 6.97
N HIS A 117 3.16 4.95 7.33
CA HIS A 117 2.23 4.22 6.48
C HIS A 117 1.03 5.11 6.16
N CYS A 118 1.11 5.83 5.05
CA CYS A 118 0.16 6.88 4.69
C CYS A 118 0.16 7.15 3.19
N HIS A 119 -0.89 7.80 2.70
CA HIS A 119 -0.93 8.35 1.34
C HIS A 119 -0.39 9.78 1.36
N MET A 120 0.61 10.07 0.53
CA MET A 120 1.20 11.39 0.40
C MET A 120 0.68 12.11 -0.84
N ASN A 121 0.55 13.43 -0.75
CA ASN A 121 0.22 14.27 -1.90
C ASN A 121 1.18 14.05 -3.06
N GLY A 122 0.62 13.82 -4.27
CA GLY A 122 1.39 13.51 -5.47
C GLY A 122 1.85 12.06 -5.58
N GLY A 123 1.49 11.19 -4.62
CA GLY A 123 1.70 9.75 -4.72
C GLY A 123 0.75 9.13 -5.74
N GLN A 124 1.26 8.19 -6.54
CA GLN A 124 0.47 7.44 -7.53
C GLN A 124 0.02 6.11 -6.94
N ALA A 125 -1.29 5.94 -6.81
CA ALA A 125 -1.92 4.72 -6.32
C ALA A 125 -2.21 3.74 -7.46
N SER A 126 -2.24 2.45 -7.16
CA SER A 126 -2.68 1.38 -8.08
C SER A 126 -4.19 1.20 -7.96
N ILE A 127 -4.90 1.20 -9.07
CA ILE A 127 -6.37 1.24 -9.12
C ILE A 127 -7.04 0.05 -8.40
N ASP A 128 -6.43 -1.14 -8.47
CA ASP A 128 -7.04 -2.40 -7.98
C ASP A 128 -6.45 -2.91 -6.65
N SER A 129 -5.35 -2.36 -6.15
CA SER A 129 -4.63 -2.92 -5.02
C SER A 129 -4.57 -2.02 -3.79
N GLU A 130 -4.83 -0.73 -3.95
CA GLU A 130 -4.81 0.22 -2.85
C GLU A 130 -6.21 0.81 -2.63
N ARG A 131 -6.66 0.79 -1.38
CA ARG A 131 -7.90 1.47 -1.01
C ARG A 131 -7.62 2.95 -0.82
N ARG A 132 -8.42 3.80 -1.45
CA ARG A 132 -8.42 5.23 -1.10
C ARG A 132 -8.78 5.36 0.37
N ILE A 133 -7.90 5.96 1.13
CA ILE A 133 -8.13 6.25 2.54
C ILE A 133 -8.50 7.73 2.60
N VAL A 134 -9.77 8.01 2.93
CA VAL A 134 -10.24 9.36 3.24
C VAL A 134 -10.41 9.41 4.75
N ILE A 135 -9.60 10.18 5.43
CA ILE A 135 -9.67 10.35 6.88
C ILE A 135 -9.79 11.85 7.17
N GLY A 136 -10.84 12.25 7.88
CA GLY A 136 -11.04 13.63 8.30
C GLY A 136 -11.23 14.63 7.14
N GLY A 137 -11.47 14.16 5.91
CA GLY A 137 -11.55 15.00 4.72
C GLY A 137 -10.23 15.07 3.93
N ALA A 138 -9.09 14.67 4.50
CA ALA A 138 -7.83 14.59 3.80
C ALA A 138 -7.66 13.22 3.13
N GLU A 139 -7.47 13.23 1.80
CA GLU A 139 -7.15 12.01 1.04
C GLU A 139 -5.65 11.71 1.08
N ALA A 140 -4.81 12.72 1.28
CA ALA A 140 -3.36 12.59 1.26
C ALA A 140 -2.66 13.62 2.15
N LEU A 141 -1.53 13.23 2.72
CA LEU A 141 -0.73 14.07 3.60
C LEU A 141 0.29 14.90 2.80
N PRO A 142 0.54 16.17 3.17
CA PRO A 142 1.55 16.98 2.54
C PRO A 142 2.96 16.57 2.97
N THR A 143 3.96 16.81 2.11
CA THR A 143 5.35 16.37 2.34
C THR A 143 6.06 17.11 3.46
N ASP A 144 5.56 18.27 3.87
CA ASP A 144 6.12 19.11 4.92
C ASP A 144 5.90 18.58 6.35
N ILE A 145 5.11 17.51 6.51
CA ILE A 145 5.05 16.78 7.79
C ILE A 145 6.40 16.14 8.16
N PHE A 146 7.26 15.88 7.17
CA PHE A 146 8.63 15.39 7.38
C PHE A 146 9.61 16.57 7.39
N ALA A 147 9.92 17.05 8.58
CA ALA A 147 10.83 18.18 8.79
C ALA A 147 12.23 17.92 8.17
N PRO A 148 12.99 18.99 7.87
CA PRO A 148 14.31 18.88 7.24
C PRO A 148 15.33 18.06 8.02
N GLU A 149 15.19 17.98 9.34
CA GLU A 149 16.06 17.21 10.25
C GLU A 149 15.93 15.69 10.06
N ILE A 150 14.86 15.23 9.39
CA ILE A 150 14.68 13.83 9.02
C ILE A 150 15.46 13.58 7.74
N ALA A 151 16.56 12.84 7.87
CA ALA A 151 17.45 12.52 6.74
C ALA A 151 16.77 11.65 5.68
N TYR A 152 15.89 10.74 6.10
CA TYR A 152 15.16 9.85 5.19
C TYR A 152 13.81 9.44 5.79
N ALA A 153 12.76 9.41 4.96
CA ALA A 153 11.46 8.85 5.32
C ALA A 153 11.12 7.65 4.42
N ALA A 154 11.02 6.47 5.05
CA ALA A 154 10.59 5.23 4.41
C ALA A 154 9.07 5.08 4.55
N LEU A 155 8.36 5.13 3.42
CA LEU A 155 6.91 5.15 3.36
C LEU A 155 6.35 3.80 2.91
N GLY A 156 5.28 3.35 3.55
CA GLY A 156 4.41 2.25 3.15
C GLY A 156 3.04 2.75 2.73
N HIS A 157 2.21 1.87 2.21
CA HIS A 157 0.87 2.03 1.67
C HIS A 157 0.83 1.95 0.14
N LEU A 158 1.57 2.79 -0.58
CA LEU A 158 1.57 2.76 -2.04
C LEU A 158 2.48 1.65 -2.55
N HIS A 159 1.92 0.77 -3.40
CA HIS A 159 2.62 -0.42 -3.92
C HIS A 159 3.61 -0.09 -5.04
N ARG A 160 3.44 1.05 -5.71
CA ARG A 160 4.39 1.52 -6.71
C ARG A 160 5.59 2.19 -6.05
N ALA A 161 6.78 1.69 -6.32
CA ALA A 161 8.03 2.31 -5.89
C ALA A 161 8.16 3.72 -6.50
N GLN A 162 8.27 4.76 -5.66
CA GLN A 162 8.26 6.14 -6.12
C GLN A 162 8.84 7.12 -5.09
N ARG A 163 9.31 8.26 -5.58
CA ARG A 163 9.63 9.44 -4.79
C ARG A 163 8.37 10.28 -4.57
N VAL A 164 8.31 11.02 -3.49
CA VAL A 164 7.20 11.92 -3.18
C VAL A 164 7.65 13.37 -3.27
N GLY A 165 6.87 14.21 -3.92
CA GLY A 165 7.16 15.65 -4.06
C GLY A 165 8.51 15.96 -4.71
N GLY A 166 9.04 15.06 -5.54
CA GLY A 166 10.36 15.21 -6.16
C GLY A 166 11.55 15.05 -5.19
N GLN A 167 11.30 14.76 -3.91
CA GLN A 167 12.34 14.63 -2.90
C GLN A 167 12.91 13.21 -2.83
N ASP A 168 14.22 13.06 -2.98
CA ASP A 168 14.87 11.74 -2.90
C ASP A 168 14.75 11.11 -1.52
N ARG A 169 14.71 11.92 -0.47
CA ARG A 169 14.62 11.47 0.92
C ARG A 169 13.22 10.95 1.33
N LEU A 170 12.17 11.22 0.56
CA LEU A 170 10.80 10.76 0.83
C LEU A 170 10.40 9.70 -0.20
N ARG A 171 10.34 8.42 0.20
CA ARG A 171 10.13 7.34 -0.75
C ARG A 171 9.19 6.25 -0.26
N TYR A 172 8.39 5.75 -1.21
CA TYR A 172 7.81 4.43 -1.14
C TYR A 172 8.77 3.42 -1.78
N ALA A 173 9.16 2.38 -1.05
CA ALA A 173 9.86 1.24 -1.62
C ALA A 173 8.98 0.46 -2.60
N GLY A 174 7.67 0.53 -2.38
CA GLY A 174 6.67 -0.25 -3.06
C GLY A 174 6.46 -1.63 -2.42
N SER A 175 5.55 -2.42 -3.00
CA SER A 175 5.36 -3.80 -2.59
C SER A 175 6.54 -4.67 -3.07
N PRO A 176 6.99 -5.66 -2.29
CA PRO A 176 8.06 -6.57 -2.73
C PRO A 176 7.58 -7.57 -3.79
N LEU A 177 6.28 -7.82 -3.86
CA LEU A 177 5.62 -8.73 -4.81
C LEU A 177 4.36 -8.05 -5.35
N PRO A 178 3.89 -8.44 -6.57
CA PRO A 178 2.65 -7.91 -7.10
C PRO A 178 1.45 -8.38 -6.28
N MET A 179 0.60 -7.46 -5.88
CA MET A 179 -0.63 -7.73 -5.15
C MET A 179 -1.84 -7.88 -6.08
N SER A 180 -1.72 -7.40 -7.32
CA SER A 180 -2.77 -7.52 -8.35
C SER A 180 -2.18 -7.44 -9.76
N PHE A 181 -3.01 -7.72 -10.77
CA PHE A 181 -2.63 -7.56 -12.17
C PHE A 181 -2.47 -6.08 -12.59
N ALA A 182 -2.94 -5.11 -11.79
CA ALA A 182 -2.64 -3.70 -12.04
C ALA A 182 -1.14 -3.39 -11.90
N GLU A 183 -0.42 -4.24 -11.17
CA GLU A 183 1.00 -4.09 -10.87
C GLU A 183 1.90 -4.93 -11.80
N ILE A 184 1.35 -5.51 -12.88
CA ILE A 184 2.08 -6.42 -13.79
C ILE A 184 3.37 -5.78 -14.34
N HIS A 185 3.37 -4.45 -14.55
CA HIS A 185 4.50 -3.70 -15.08
C HIS A 185 5.36 -3.03 -13.99
N TYR A 186 5.07 -3.27 -12.70
CA TYR A 186 5.85 -2.67 -11.63
C TYR A 186 7.20 -3.38 -11.47
N ARG A 187 8.22 -2.58 -11.19
CA ARG A 187 9.53 -3.09 -10.74
C ARG A 187 9.50 -3.18 -9.23
N HIS A 188 9.29 -4.40 -8.73
CA HIS A 188 9.31 -4.65 -7.30
C HIS A 188 10.73 -4.57 -6.77
N GLN A 189 10.91 -3.96 -5.60
CA GLN A 189 12.23 -3.67 -5.04
C GLN A 189 12.17 -3.50 -3.52
N VAL A 190 13.34 -3.56 -2.91
CA VAL A 190 13.62 -2.92 -1.62
C VAL A 190 14.58 -1.76 -1.82
N VAL A 191 14.66 -0.87 -0.85
CA VAL A 191 15.53 0.31 -0.93
C VAL A 191 16.62 0.19 0.12
N ARG A 192 17.89 0.23 -0.33
CA ARG A 192 19.05 0.40 0.55
C ARG A 192 19.33 1.90 0.68
N VAL A 193 19.45 2.35 1.91
CA VAL A 193 19.78 3.74 2.26
C VAL A 193 21.07 3.73 3.05
N ASP A 194 22.08 4.40 2.53
CA ASP A 194 23.34 4.58 3.20
C ASP A 194 23.40 5.98 3.83
N LEU A 195 23.72 6.06 5.10
CA LEU A 195 23.86 7.29 5.87
C LEU A 195 25.34 7.51 6.20
N ALA A 196 25.76 8.77 6.21
CA ALA A 196 27.09 9.19 6.66
C ALA A 196 26.92 10.25 7.75
N GLY A 197 27.18 9.87 8.98
CA GLY A 197 26.82 10.72 10.12
C GLY A 197 25.30 10.96 10.18
N ASP A 198 24.89 12.19 10.22
CA ASP A 198 23.48 12.61 10.26
C ASP A 198 22.87 12.84 8.87
N ALA A 199 23.63 12.64 7.80
CA ALA A 199 23.21 12.94 6.44
C ALA A 199 22.91 11.68 5.60
N LEU A 200 21.96 11.83 4.68
CA LEU A 200 21.71 10.87 3.61
C LEU A 200 22.87 10.88 2.61
N GLN A 201 23.51 9.72 2.40
CA GLN A 201 24.63 9.57 1.46
C GLN A 201 24.16 9.01 0.12
N THR A 202 23.59 7.80 0.12
CA THR A 202 23.10 7.18 -1.12
C THR A 202 21.79 6.45 -0.91
N ILE A 203 21.04 6.32 -2.01
CA ILE A 203 19.82 5.52 -2.08
C ILE A 203 19.94 4.58 -3.27
N THR A 204 19.88 3.28 -3.01
CA THR A 204 19.99 2.26 -4.04
C THR A 204 18.74 1.39 -4.07
N ALA A 205 18.07 1.35 -5.23
CA ALA A 205 17.01 0.41 -5.47
C ALA A 205 17.60 -0.99 -5.73
N LEU A 206 17.18 -1.98 -4.95
CA LEU A 206 17.56 -3.36 -5.11
C LEU A 206 16.35 -4.14 -5.66
N PRO A 207 16.35 -4.51 -6.96
CA PRO A 207 15.24 -5.22 -7.57
C PRO A 207 15.01 -6.57 -6.92
N ILE A 208 13.74 -6.93 -6.75
CA ILE A 208 13.33 -8.27 -6.34
C ILE A 208 12.86 -9.02 -7.58
N PRO A 209 13.52 -10.12 -7.97
CA PRO A 209 13.07 -10.95 -9.06
C PRO A 209 11.67 -11.49 -8.77
N ARG A 210 10.77 -11.41 -9.75
CA ARG A 210 9.45 -12.00 -9.64
C ARG A 210 9.55 -13.51 -9.78
N PRO A 211 9.21 -14.31 -8.75
CA PRO A 211 9.36 -15.78 -8.82
C PRO A 211 8.34 -16.42 -9.75
N VAL A 212 7.15 -15.81 -9.85
CA VAL A 212 6.04 -16.29 -10.68
C VAL A 212 5.56 -15.15 -11.56
N GLU A 213 5.47 -15.40 -12.87
CA GLU A 213 5.04 -14.41 -13.84
C GLU A 213 3.54 -14.13 -13.74
N LEU A 214 3.15 -12.92 -14.11
CA LEU A 214 1.75 -12.54 -14.36
C LEU A 214 1.58 -12.34 -15.86
N LEU A 215 0.58 -13.00 -16.42
CA LEU A 215 0.21 -12.88 -17.82
C LEU A 215 -1.16 -12.24 -17.92
N ARG A 216 -1.31 -11.28 -18.83
CA ARG A 216 -2.60 -10.68 -19.17
C ARG A 216 -2.87 -10.92 -20.64
N ILE A 217 -3.97 -11.58 -20.97
CA ILE A 217 -4.33 -11.94 -22.35
C ILE A 217 -5.80 -11.60 -22.59
N PRO A 218 -6.10 -10.77 -23.55
CA PRO A 218 -5.20 -9.81 -24.19
C PRO A 218 -4.92 -8.59 -23.30
N GLU A 219 -4.01 -7.71 -23.70
CA GLU A 219 -3.73 -6.45 -22.99
C GLU A 219 -4.95 -5.50 -22.98
N GLN A 220 -5.70 -5.44 -24.08
CA GLN A 220 -6.99 -4.75 -24.15
C GLN A 220 -8.11 -5.77 -24.29
N PRO A 221 -9.29 -5.53 -23.72
CA PRO A 221 -10.42 -6.46 -23.84
C PRO A 221 -10.74 -6.77 -25.29
N ALA A 222 -10.89 -8.07 -25.63
CA ALA A 222 -11.22 -8.54 -26.97
C ALA A 222 -12.41 -9.53 -26.93
N PRO A 223 -13.11 -9.78 -28.05
CA PRO A 223 -14.16 -10.78 -28.16
C PRO A 223 -13.71 -12.17 -27.71
N LEU A 224 -14.62 -12.98 -27.18
CA LEU A 224 -14.31 -14.27 -26.61
C LEU A 224 -13.57 -15.20 -27.59
N ASP A 225 -14.03 -15.25 -28.86
CA ASP A 225 -13.42 -16.12 -29.87
C ASP A 225 -11.94 -15.76 -30.09
N GLU A 226 -11.63 -14.47 -30.20
CA GLU A 226 -10.25 -14.00 -30.32
C GLU A 226 -9.41 -14.35 -29.08
N VAL A 227 -9.99 -14.27 -27.88
CA VAL A 227 -9.30 -14.66 -26.65
C VAL A 227 -9.02 -16.15 -26.66
N LEU A 228 -9.99 -17.00 -27.03
CA LEU A 228 -9.81 -18.43 -27.11
C LEU A 228 -8.73 -18.82 -28.14
N ASP A 229 -8.71 -18.19 -29.32
CA ASP A 229 -7.66 -18.41 -30.33
C ASP A 229 -6.26 -18.07 -29.78
N ARG A 230 -6.14 -16.94 -29.06
CA ARG A 230 -4.88 -16.54 -28.41
C ARG A 230 -4.46 -17.54 -27.32
N LEU A 231 -5.43 -18.09 -26.58
CA LEU A 231 -5.16 -19.10 -25.57
C LEU A 231 -4.74 -20.43 -26.22
N GLN A 232 -5.34 -20.84 -27.33
CA GLN A 232 -4.91 -22.02 -28.08
C GLN A 232 -3.48 -21.88 -28.59
N ALA A 233 -3.13 -20.71 -29.11
CA ALA A 233 -1.79 -20.40 -29.60
C ALA A 233 -0.76 -20.14 -28.49
N LEU A 234 -1.19 -20.06 -27.21
CA LEU A 234 -0.30 -19.80 -26.08
C LEU A 234 0.65 -20.99 -25.90
N ASP A 235 1.94 -20.74 -26.10
CA ASP A 235 3.02 -21.68 -25.88
C ASP A 235 3.82 -21.26 -24.63
N LEU A 236 3.87 -22.12 -23.63
CA LEU A 236 4.57 -21.88 -22.38
C LEU A 236 5.45 -23.08 -22.03
N PRO A 237 6.65 -22.85 -21.50
CA PRO A 237 7.50 -23.94 -21.05
C PRO A 237 6.85 -24.71 -19.90
N GLU A 238 7.01 -26.04 -19.89
CA GLU A 238 6.60 -26.89 -18.78
C GLU A 238 7.31 -26.45 -17.50
N ARG A 239 6.51 -26.24 -16.44
CA ARG A 239 6.99 -25.87 -15.10
C ARG A 239 6.18 -26.56 -14.03
N PRO A 240 6.77 -26.79 -12.83
CA PRO A 240 6.01 -27.19 -11.65
C PRO A 240 4.85 -26.22 -11.40
N ARG A 241 3.75 -26.73 -10.87
CA ARG A 241 2.52 -25.94 -10.70
C ARG A 241 2.71 -24.64 -9.89
N ASP A 242 3.58 -24.63 -8.91
CA ASP A 242 3.91 -23.48 -8.08
C ASP A 242 4.72 -22.40 -8.81
N GLU A 243 5.41 -22.76 -9.90
CA GLU A 243 6.16 -21.86 -10.77
C GLU A 243 5.37 -21.40 -12.02
N GLN A 244 4.22 -22.04 -12.30
CA GLN A 244 3.40 -21.67 -13.46
C GLN A 244 2.86 -20.24 -13.32
N PRO A 245 2.84 -19.45 -14.40
CA PRO A 245 2.36 -18.08 -14.37
C PRO A 245 0.87 -18.00 -14.00
N TYR A 246 0.50 -16.89 -13.35
CA TYR A 246 -0.90 -16.54 -13.15
C TYR A 246 -1.42 -15.78 -14.39
N LEU A 247 -2.63 -16.13 -14.83
CA LEU A 247 -3.27 -15.57 -16.00
C LEU A 247 -4.50 -14.75 -15.64
N GLN A 248 -4.55 -13.52 -16.15
CA GLN A 248 -5.74 -12.69 -16.23
C GLN A 248 -6.23 -12.65 -17.67
N LEU A 249 -7.50 -12.92 -17.89
CA LEU A 249 -8.16 -12.74 -19.19
C LEU A 249 -9.00 -11.46 -19.18
N ARG A 250 -9.02 -10.75 -20.32
CA ARG A 250 -9.85 -9.56 -20.51
C ARG A 250 -10.75 -9.78 -21.73
N ILE A 251 -12.03 -10.01 -21.45
CA ILE A 251 -13.00 -10.45 -22.47
C ILE A 251 -14.07 -9.39 -22.64
N SER A 252 -14.29 -8.98 -23.90
CA SER A 252 -15.38 -8.10 -24.28
C SER A 252 -16.58 -8.95 -24.67
N LEU A 253 -17.72 -8.74 -24.00
CA LEU A 253 -18.97 -9.48 -24.23
C LEU A 253 -20.09 -8.52 -24.60
N THR A 254 -20.94 -8.91 -25.57
CA THR A 254 -22.15 -8.16 -25.92
C THR A 254 -23.33 -8.49 -25.01
N SER A 255 -23.34 -9.70 -24.42
CA SER A 255 -24.34 -10.18 -23.48
C SER A 255 -23.71 -11.16 -22.49
N PRO A 256 -24.32 -11.41 -21.32
CA PRO A 256 -23.86 -12.43 -20.38
C PRO A 256 -23.74 -13.79 -21.06
N GLN A 257 -22.61 -14.47 -20.89
CA GLN A 257 -22.30 -15.76 -21.52
C GLN A 257 -22.24 -16.86 -20.47
N PRO A 258 -23.31 -17.66 -20.34
CA PRO A 258 -23.27 -18.86 -19.50
C PRO A 258 -22.19 -19.84 -20.00
N GLY A 259 -21.42 -20.43 -19.07
CA GLY A 259 -20.38 -21.37 -19.41
C GLY A 259 -19.05 -20.76 -19.90
N LEU A 260 -18.90 -19.42 -19.90
CA LEU A 260 -17.67 -18.74 -20.25
C LEU A 260 -16.43 -19.33 -19.57
N ARG A 261 -16.53 -19.54 -18.25
CA ARG A 261 -15.45 -20.08 -17.45
C ARG A 261 -15.04 -21.49 -17.90
N THR A 262 -16.04 -22.34 -18.16
CA THR A 262 -15.81 -23.72 -18.62
C THR A 262 -15.11 -23.75 -19.98
N GLN A 263 -15.52 -22.89 -20.92
CA GLN A 263 -14.88 -22.81 -22.24
C GLN A 263 -13.41 -22.42 -22.11
N VAL A 264 -13.11 -21.41 -21.28
CA VAL A 264 -11.75 -20.98 -21.00
C VAL A 264 -10.93 -22.08 -20.34
N GLU A 265 -11.47 -22.72 -19.30
CA GLU A 265 -10.78 -23.80 -18.56
C GLU A 265 -10.49 -25.00 -19.46
N THR A 266 -11.40 -25.35 -20.38
CA THR A 266 -11.19 -26.45 -21.36
C THR A 266 -9.98 -26.18 -22.25
N VAL A 267 -9.80 -24.94 -22.71
CA VAL A 267 -8.64 -24.58 -23.54
C VAL A 267 -7.35 -24.51 -22.74
N LEU A 268 -7.43 -24.17 -21.46
CA LEU A 268 -6.27 -24.04 -20.57
C LEU A 268 -5.84 -25.35 -19.91
N ASP A 269 -6.70 -26.38 -19.88
CA ASP A 269 -6.43 -27.65 -19.20
C ASP A 269 -5.06 -28.28 -19.57
N PRO A 270 -4.67 -28.32 -20.88
CA PRO A 270 -3.37 -28.87 -21.27
C PRO A 270 -2.19 -27.88 -21.09
N LYS A 271 -2.39 -26.68 -20.55
CA LYS A 271 -1.37 -25.62 -20.54
C LYS A 271 -0.80 -25.37 -19.15
N PRO A 272 0.53 -25.17 -19.02
CA PRO A 272 1.18 -24.93 -17.73
C PRO A 272 0.96 -23.49 -17.24
N VAL A 273 -0.31 -23.13 -16.97
CA VAL A 273 -0.74 -21.80 -16.55
C VAL A 273 -1.86 -21.87 -15.52
N ARG A 274 -1.93 -20.91 -14.61
CA ARG A 274 -2.95 -20.82 -13.56
C ARG A 274 -3.91 -19.66 -13.84
N LEU A 275 -5.14 -19.98 -14.23
CA LEU A 275 -6.18 -18.98 -14.40
C LEU A 275 -6.52 -18.34 -13.05
N ALA A 276 -6.23 -17.06 -12.90
CA ALA A 276 -6.48 -16.29 -11.68
C ALA A 276 -7.73 -15.40 -11.79
N ARG A 277 -7.94 -14.75 -12.95
CA ARG A 277 -9.04 -13.80 -13.10
C ARG A 277 -9.57 -13.81 -14.55
N ILE A 278 -10.89 -13.77 -14.69
CA ILE A 278 -11.59 -13.41 -15.93
C ILE A 278 -12.25 -12.04 -15.68
N GLU A 279 -11.82 -11.04 -16.42
CA GLU A 279 -12.39 -9.70 -16.43
C GLU A 279 -13.27 -9.57 -17.67
N THR A 280 -14.56 -9.28 -17.48
CA THR A 280 -15.49 -9.07 -18.58
C THR A 280 -15.89 -7.61 -18.68
N CYS A 281 -15.90 -7.07 -19.89
CA CYS A 281 -16.43 -5.75 -20.19
C CYS A 281 -17.52 -5.83 -21.26
N TYR A 282 -18.44 -4.90 -21.22
CA TYR A 282 -19.57 -4.83 -22.14
C TYR A 282 -19.48 -3.53 -22.95
N PRO A 283 -19.06 -3.58 -24.25
CA PRO A 283 -19.03 -2.41 -25.12
C PRO A 283 -20.46 -1.93 -25.33
N GLY A 284 -20.78 -0.75 -24.94
CA GLY A 284 -22.14 -0.21 -24.96
C GLY A 284 -22.68 0.12 -23.56
N ALA A 285 -22.14 -0.48 -22.51
CA ALA A 285 -22.20 0.06 -21.16
C ALA A 285 -21.18 1.21 -20.98
N ALA A 286 -20.66 1.75 -22.07
CA ALA A 286 -19.80 2.94 -22.11
C ALA A 286 -20.61 4.18 -21.69
N GLY A 287 -20.71 4.34 -20.43
CA GLY A 287 -21.44 5.39 -19.71
C GLY A 287 -21.69 5.04 -18.27
N GLY A 288 -21.06 3.97 -17.76
CA GLY A 288 -21.41 3.42 -16.47
C GLY A 288 -20.30 2.92 -15.56
N ALA A 289 -19.02 3.24 -15.76
CA ALA A 289 -18.26 3.79 -14.66
C ALA A 289 -18.64 5.28 -14.57
N SER A 290 -19.92 5.59 -14.59
CA SER A 290 -20.39 6.81 -13.97
C SER A 290 -20.01 6.61 -12.50
N GLU A 291 -18.98 7.28 -12.06
CA GLU A 291 -19.10 8.07 -10.85
C GLU A 291 -20.58 8.42 -10.76
N GLY A 292 -21.31 7.61 -10.01
CA GLY A 292 -22.73 7.88 -9.76
C GLY A 292 -22.71 9.29 -9.24
N ARG A 293 -23.52 10.15 -9.80
CA ARG A 293 -23.73 11.52 -9.37
C ARG A 293 -24.26 11.54 -7.93
N PHE A 294 -23.44 11.14 -7.01
CA PHE A 294 -23.53 11.51 -5.62
C PHE A 294 -22.58 12.67 -5.45
N GLN A 295 -23.07 13.87 -5.67
CA GLN A 295 -22.26 15.08 -5.62
C GLN A 295 -21.95 15.50 -4.17
N THR A 296 -22.60 14.88 -3.19
CA THR A 296 -22.38 15.18 -1.76
C THR A 296 -22.61 13.95 -0.87
N LEU A 297 -21.99 13.93 0.32
CA LEU A 297 -22.26 12.94 1.37
C LEU A 297 -23.72 12.95 1.85
N ASP A 298 -24.41 14.09 1.72
CA ASP A 298 -25.84 14.24 2.03
C ASP A 298 -26.75 13.44 1.06
N ASP A 299 -26.34 13.29 -0.20
CA ASP A 299 -27.08 12.49 -1.18
C ASP A 299 -27.01 11.00 -0.84
N LEU A 300 -25.88 10.53 -0.30
CA LEU A 300 -25.73 9.15 0.19
C LEU A 300 -26.58 8.88 1.44
N GLY A 301 -26.70 9.85 2.34
CA GLY A 301 -27.49 9.72 3.56
C GLY A 301 -29.02 9.68 3.33
N ARG A 302 -29.50 10.10 2.15
CA ARG A 302 -30.91 10.10 1.75
C ARG A 302 -31.34 8.85 1.01
N LEU A 303 -30.41 8.02 0.57
CA LEU A 303 -30.72 6.79 -0.16
C LEU A 303 -31.13 5.68 0.81
N GLN A 304 -32.34 5.15 0.59
CA GLN A 304 -32.72 3.92 1.25
C GLN A 304 -32.06 2.73 0.54
N PRO A 305 -31.62 1.68 1.27
CA PRO A 305 -31.05 0.48 0.68
C PRO A 305 -31.90 -0.13 -0.45
N GLU A 306 -33.21 -0.02 -0.34
CA GLU A 306 -34.17 -0.49 -1.33
C GLU A 306 -34.12 0.29 -2.66
N ASP A 307 -33.84 1.59 -2.62
CA ASP A 307 -33.71 2.41 -3.83
C ASP A 307 -32.41 2.11 -4.56
N ILE A 308 -31.34 1.87 -3.82
CA ILE A 308 -30.06 1.42 -4.38
C ILE A 308 -30.24 0.05 -5.04
N PHE A 309 -30.90 -0.88 -4.35
CA PHE A 309 -31.17 -2.22 -4.88
C PHE A 309 -32.05 -2.15 -6.14
N ARG A 310 -33.12 -1.34 -6.11
CA ARG A 310 -34.04 -1.15 -7.26
C ARG A 310 -33.31 -0.56 -8.46
N GLN A 311 -32.45 0.45 -8.27
CA GLN A 311 -31.64 1.04 -9.34
C GLN A 311 -30.63 0.04 -9.91
N LEU A 312 -29.95 -0.72 -9.07
CA LEU A 312 -29.02 -1.77 -9.49
C LEU A 312 -29.75 -2.91 -10.22
N TYR A 313 -30.90 -3.31 -9.74
CA TYR A 313 -31.75 -4.34 -10.37
C TYR A 313 -32.26 -3.89 -11.74
N GLN A 314 -32.79 -2.67 -11.84
CA GLN A 314 -33.22 -2.09 -13.11
C GLN A 314 -32.08 -1.98 -14.13
N ARG A 315 -30.90 -1.55 -13.67
CA ARG A 315 -29.69 -1.48 -14.55
C ARG A 315 -29.20 -2.85 -15.03
N ARG A 316 -29.34 -3.89 -14.20
CA ARG A 316 -28.87 -5.25 -14.55
C ARG A 316 -29.91 -6.10 -15.28
N CYS A 317 -31.19 -5.87 -15.03
CA CYS A 317 -32.24 -6.78 -15.49
C CYS A 317 -33.23 -6.16 -16.52
N HIS A 318 -33.17 -4.84 -16.74
CA HIS A 318 -34.04 -4.13 -17.71
C HIS A 318 -33.30 -3.37 -18.79
N ALA A 319 -31.99 -3.68 -19.01
CA ALA A 319 -31.27 -3.31 -20.22
C ALA A 319 -31.47 -4.42 -21.28
N ALA A 320 -32.73 -4.73 -21.56
CA ALA A 320 -33.19 -5.57 -22.70
C ALA A 320 -34.30 -4.83 -23.42
#